data_c82347b5ae4bced4aaf07a51704587e1
#
_entry.id   c82347b5ae4bced4aaf07a51704587e1
#
_cell.length_a   1.000
_cell.length_b   1.000
_cell.length_c   1.000
_cell.angle_alpha   90.00
_cell.angle_beta   90.00
_cell.angle_gamma   90.00
#
_symmetry.space_group_name_H-M   'P 1'
#
loop_
_entity.id
_entity.type
_entity.pdbx_description
1 polymer ?
#
loop_
_entity_poly.entity_id
_entity_poly.type
_entity_poly.pdbx_seq_one_letter_code
_entity_poly.pdbx_strand_id
1 'polypeptide(L)'
;MLHAARRRPPPPLPAALAAAFFASKPHPPLPPPAPQIVDAAVSRCPSDALALSFFLWCARRPGYFHPPSSFDRLLPAAARLASRLGTAPALLRELQGLGCPIKPQTFLLLLRLYWRGGLYLLVLDLFEQMPLWGFQPNAFARNVILDVQLRTGHFAESERCFRDNLSPNYLSFAIMLTHLCRAGNWSRARHYFTEMLQKGFLPGSASLTAVFACCSKVGTMSELRRLLSFAHVSGCQLTSAMWTCMIARLCREGRLDDAYRILAKMVGSGSPPTVITYTPLLKGFLRAGMHDLASELLGSMVSAGCSPDIVMYNVLMDCMVKARRYDDALDIYMQIHGRQIQPDAYTLSSLVRVLQLSSYERLLPRIPSLIRHSDTSYDLVVCNSVLSALCKSGFPTDAIQFYFDMIEKNIRPDSYTYVSLLHSLCQLEMVNHAINFYRSTAMRDPESNSYVHATILCILVRQGRNLMALRILREAVRENCALDAVCYTTVLHGLFQARLVEEACRLFDQMKQLGMASNTCTYNVMLRGLCRTRDICAVKQLLTEMELADVEMDSISFNTVVVFLIKSRLIDSAAAMIREMLNLGMKPSAKTSSLLSQSVGYKFVLEDNTTTTVESDGSDSSSDLLVCSAS
;
A
#
# COMPACT_ATOMS: atom_id res chain seq x y z
N MET A 1 -40.00 -21.88 16.31
CA MET A 1 -40.70 -21.04 17.30
C MET A 1 -39.67 -20.07 17.92
N LEU A 2 -39.52 -18.90 17.36
CA LEU A 2 -38.61 -17.86 17.82
C LEU A 2 -39.36 -16.97 18.81
N HIS A 3 -38.96 -17.02 20.08
CA HIS A 3 -39.44 -16.11 21.12
C HIS A 3 -38.93 -14.70 20.82
N ALA A 4 -39.79 -13.88 20.26
CA ALA A 4 -39.63 -12.43 20.24
C ALA A 4 -39.69 -11.91 21.69
N ALA A 5 -38.55 -11.66 22.29
CA ALA A 5 -38.47 -10.94 23.57
C ALA A 5 -39.04 -9.53 23.38
N ARG A 6 -40.30 -9.33 23.75
CA ARG A 6 -40.92 -8.01 23.87
C ARG A 6 -40.10 -7.17 24.85
N ARG A 7 -39.24 -6.29 24.32
CA ARG A 7 -38.60 -5.26 25.14
C ARG A 7 -39.70 -4.41 25.80
N ARG A 8 -39.80 -4.47 27.14
CA ARG A 8 -40.67 -3.59 27.91
C ARG A 8 -40.36 -2.14 27.52
N PRO A 9 -41.38 -1.29 27.27
CA PRO A 9 -41.13 0.12 27.07
C PRO A 9 -40.44 0.67 28.30
N PRO A 10 -39.39 1.46 28.15
CA PRO A 10 -38.67 2.02 29.26
C PRO A 10 -39.58 2.97 30.06
N PRO A 11 -39.38 3.16 31.41
CA PRO A 11 -40.26 3.96 32.27
C PRO A 11 -40.35 5.42 31.77
N PRO A 12 -41.48 6.13 31.91
CA PRO A 12 -41.66 7.50 31.43
C PRO A 12 -40.62 8.44 32.10
N LEU A 13 -40.25 9.52 31.37
CA LEU A 13 -39.45 10.60 31.98
C LEU A 13 -40.04 10.97 33.32
N PRO A 14 -39.24 11.16 34.39
CA PRO A 14 -39.77 11.69 35.63
C PRO A 14 -40.48 12.99 35.32
N ALA A 15 -41.78 13.06 35.57
CA ALA A 15 -42.63 14.18 35.20
C ALA A 15 -42.08 15.51 35.73
N ALA A 16 -41.39 15.49 36.85
CA ALA A 16 -40.71 16.64 37.44
C ALA A 16 -39.54 17.18 36.59
N LEU A 17 -38.77 16.33 35.90
CA LEU A 17 -37.66 16.77 35.03
C LEU A 17 -38.16 17.29 33.69
N ALA A 18 -39.18 16.67 33.11
CA ALA A 18 -39.84 17.16 31.91
C ALA A 18 -40.54 18.52 32.18
N ALA A 19 -41.28 18.63 33.28
CA ALA A 19 -41.92 19.88 33.65
C ALA A 19 -40.88 21.00 33.92
N ALA A 20 -39.76 20.72 34.55
CA ALA A 20 -38.71 21.71 34.79
C ALA A 20 -37.97 22.14 33.52
N PHE A 21 -37.86 21.26 32.50
CA PHE A 21 -37.23 21.59 31.23
C PHE A 21 -38.12 22.47 30.33
N PHE A 22 -39.45 22.21 30.31
CA PHE A 22 -40.41 22.97 29.53
C PHE A 22 -40.99 24.19 30.23
N ALA A 23 -40.71 24.38 31.54
CA ALA A 23 -41.27 25.51 32.31
C ALA A 23 -40.48 26.80 32.05
N SER A 24 -41.21 27.87 31.74
CA SER A 24 -40.65 29.22 31.53
C SER A 24 -40.33 29.95 32.85
N LYS A 25 -40.64 29.36 34.02
CA LYS A 25 -40.45 29.97 35.35
C LYS A 25 -39.37 29.28 36.16
N PRO A 26 -38.60 29.97 37.03
CA PRO A 26 -37.60 29.38 37.89
C PRO A 26 -38.25 28.41 38.88
N HIS A 27 -37.96 27.10 38.73
CA HIS A 27 -38.33 26.07 39.69
C HIS A 27 -37.31 25.99 40.84
N PRO A 28 -37.72 25.53 42.02
CA PRO A 28 -36.81 25.28 43.13
C PRO A 28 -35.69 24.31 42.70
N PRO A 29 -34.54 24.35 43.35
CA PRO A 29 -33.36 23.52 42.96
C PRO A 29 -33.71 22.05 43.09
N LEU A 30 -33.97 21.40 41.93
CA LEU A 30 -34.09 19.95 41.84
C LEU A 30 -32.71 19.32 42.08
N PRO A 31 -32.63 18.17 42.77
CA PRO A 31 -31.37 17.45 42.92
C PRO A 31 -30.78 17.10 41.53
N PRO A 32 -29.44 16.98 41.44
CA PRO A 32 -28.80 16.65 40.17
C PRO A 32 -29.34 15.33 39.61
N PRO A 33 -29.76 15.27 38.34
CA PRO A 33 -30.34 14.06 37.79
C PRO A 33 -29.30 12.95 37.69
N ALA A 34 -29.67 11.70 38.00
CA ALA A 34 -28.74 10.58 37.78
C ALA A 34 -28.42 10.43 36.28
N PRO A 35 -27.16 10.13 35.89
CA PRO A 35 -26.76 10.00 34.51
C PRO A 35 -27.62 9.04 33.67
N GLN A 36 -28.07 7.94 34.29
CA GLN A 36 -28.94 6.94 33.64
C GLN A 36 -30.30 7.53 33.23
N ILE A 37 -30.85 8.46 34.02
CA ILE A 37 -32.11 9.13 33.75
C ILE A 37 -31.92 10.10 32.56
N VAL A 38 -30.80 10.83 32.55
CA VAL A 38 -30.46 11.75 31.43
C VAL A 38 -30.30 10.98 30.14
N ASP A 39 -29.57 9.86 30.17
CA ASP A 39 -29.36 9.00 29.01
C ASP A 39 -30.67 8.43 28.45
N ALA A 40 -31.57 7.99 29.33
CA ALA A 40 -32.88 7.49 28.94
C ALA A 40 -33.77 8.61 28.36
N ALA A 41 -33.67 9.81 28.92
CA ALA A 41 -34.41 10.98 28.45
C ALA A 41 -33.93 11.43 27.05
N VAL A 42 -32.62 11.54 26.84
CA VAL A 42 -31.99 11.87 25.54
C VAL A 42 -32.47 10.92 24.45
N SER A 43 -32.51 9.60 24.73
CA SER A 43 -32.95 8.58 23.76
C SER A 43 -34.44 8.65 23.40
N ARG A 44 -35.25 9.38 24.17
CA ARG A 44 -36.71 9.50 23.99
C ARG A 44 -37.17 10.86 23.49
N CYS A 45 -36.25 11.81 23.36
CA CYS A 45 -36.60 13.12 22.83
C CYS A 45 -37.19 13.00 21.41
N PRO A 46 -38.29 13.77 21.13
CA PRO A 46 -38.98 13.68 19.84
C PRO A 46 -38.16 14.25 18.68
N SER A 47 -37.15 15.07 18.95
CA SER A 47 -36.23 15.56 17.94
C SER A 47 -34.79 15.61 18.42
N ASP A 48 -33.83 15.48 17.50
CA ASP A 48 -32.40 15.54 17.79
C ASP A 48 -31.99 16.88 18.41
N ALA A 49 -32.62 17.98 17.99
CA ALA A 49 -32.36 19.32 18.53
C ALA A 49 -32.85 19.45 19.99
N LEU A 50 -33.99 18.86 20.31
CA LEU A 50 -34.49 18.82 21.69
C LEU A 50 -33.61 17.92 22.57
N ALA A 51 -33.13 16.79 22.06
CA ALA A 51 -32.20 15.91 22.77
C ALA A 51 -30.90 16.65 23.13
N LEU A 52 -30.34 17.40 22.17
CA LEU A 52 -29.15 18.22 22.39
C LEU A 52 -29.44 19.36 23.38
N SER A 53 -30.55 20.08 23.22
CA SER A 53 -30.95 21.16 24.13
C SER A 53 -31.15 20.66 25.57
N PHE A 54 -31.78 19.50 25.75
CA PHE A 54 -31.96 18.87 27.05
C PHE A 54 -30.62 18.45 27.68
N PHE A 55 -29.72 17.87 26.89
CA PHE A 55 -28.38 17.52 27.34
C PHE A 55 -27.62 18.76 27.84
N LEU A 56 -27.63 19.85 27.08
CA LEU A 56 -27.01 21.13 27.45
C LEU A 56 -27.65 21.73 28.70
N TRP A 57 -28.97 21.59 28.88
CA TRP A 57 -29.70 22.06 30.05
C TRP A 57 -29.30 21.27 31.30
N CYS A 58 -29.19 19.93 31.23
CA CYS A 58 -28.73 19.10 32.33
C CYS A 58 -27.33 19.50 32.80
N ALA A 59 -26.41 19.77 31.88
CA ALA A 59 -25.03 20.16 32.20
C ALA A 59 -24.93 21.49 32.99
N ARG A 60 -25.98 22.30 33.02
CA ARG A 60 -26.03 23.58 33.77
C ARG A 60 -26.50 23.42 35.20
N ARG A 61 -26.95 22.22 35.56
CA ARG A 61 -27.40 21.96 36.93
C ARG A 61 -26.21 21.88 37.87
N PRO A 62 -26.26 22.55 39.03
CA PRO A 62 -25.17 22.48 40.01
C PRO A 62 -24.89 21.04 40.45
N GLY A 63 -23.62 20.65 40.44
CA GLY A 63 -23.19 19.32 40.86
C GLY A 63 -23.42 18.19 39.86
N TYR A 64 -23.90 18.50 38.62
CA TYR A 64 -24.05 17.49 37.58
C TYR A 64 -22.95 17.58 36.50
N PHE A 65 -22.37 16.44 36.17
CA PHE A 65 -21.39 16.27 35.09
C PHE A 65 -21.77 15.08 34.22
N HIS A 66 -21.79 15.28 32.92
CA HIS A 66 -22.03 14.18 31.99
C HIS A 66 -20.85 13.20 31.98
N PRO A 67 -21.09 11.90 32.22
CA PRO A 67 -20.06 10.90 32.02
C PRO A 67 -19.73 10.73 30.52
N PRO A 68 -18.55 10.19 30.20
CA PRO A 68 -18.15 9.97 28.78
C PRO A 68 -19.17 9.16 27.97
N SER A 69 -19.84 8.20 28.57
CA SER A 69 -20.86 7.35 27.94
C SER A 69 -22.10 8.13 27.46
N SER A 70 -22.47 9.22 28.18
CA SER A 70 -23.61 10.05 27.78
C SER A 70 -23.33 10.84 26.50
N PHE A 71 -22.07 11.25 26.28
CA PHE A 71 -21.66 11.84 24.99
C PHE A 71 -21.79 10.82 23.86
N ASP A 72 -21.35 9.58 24.07
CA ASP A 72 -21.40 8.53 23.04
C ASP A 72 -22.84 8.20 22.63
N ARG A 73 -23.78 8.24 23.57
CA ARG A 73 -25.21 8.04 23.29
C ARG A 73 -25.86 9.18 22.52
N LEU A 74 -25.41 10.43 22.75
CA LEU A 74 -25.91 11.59 22.03
C LEU A 74 -25.31 11.74 20.62
N LEU A 75 -24.13 11.16 20.36
CA LEU A 75 -23.40 11.30 19.10
C LEU A 75 -24.24 11.02 17.84
N PRO A 76 -25.05 9.93 17.77
CA PRO A 76 -25.86 9.68 16.56
C PRO A 76 -26.87 10.80 16.29
N ALA A 77 -27.53 11.35 17.32
CA ALA A 77 -28.45 12.48 17.18
C ALA A 77 -27.73 13.77 16.78
N ALA A 78 -26.59 14.03 17.40
CA ALA A 78 -25.74 15.17 17.09
C ALA A 78 -25.19 15.12 15.65
N ALA A 79 -24.81 13.92 15.16
CA ALA A 79 -24.35 13.73 13.79
C ALA A 79 -25.47 13.97 12.75
N ARG A 80 -26.69 13.45 12.98
CA ARG A 80 -27.85 13.73 12.13
C ARG A 80 -28.19 15.23 12.11
N LEU A 81 -28.11 15.89 13.28
CA LEU A 81 -28.36 17.32 13.38
C LEU A 81 -27.29 18.11 12.61
N ALA A 82 -26.03 17.73 12.73
CA ALA A 82 -24.92 18.33 12.00
C ALA A 82 -25.06 18.16 10.48
N SER A 83 -25.43 16.97 10.00
CA SER A 83 -25.66 16.75 8.56
C SER A 83 -26.85 17.53 8.01
N ARG A 84 -27.89 17.76 8.82
CA ARG A 84 -29.07 18.56 8.43
C ARG A 84 -28.77 20.06 8.37
N LEU A 85 -28.03 20.58 9.32
CA LEU A 85 -27.81 22.03 9.46
C LEU A 85 -26.52 22.52 8.78
N GLY A 86 -25.53 21.67 8.63
CA GLY A 86 -24.28 21.90 7.89
C GLY A 86 -23.29 22.87 8.55
N THR A 87 -23.72 23.87 9.30
CA THR A 87 -22.90 24.95 9.86
C THR A 87 -23.17 25.23 11.33
N ALA A 88 -22.16 25.72 12.06
CA ALA A 88 -22.29 26.08 13.47
C ALA A 88 -23.28 27.26 13.71
N PRO A 89 -23.32 28.34 12.89
CA PRO A 89 -24.33 29.38 13.04
C PRO A 89 -25.77 28.88 12.93
N ALA A 90 -26.02 27.90 12.04
CA ALA A 90 -27.37 27.32 11.91
C ALA A 90 -27.71 26.48 13.16
N LEU A 91 -26.75 25.70 13.66
CA LEU A 91 -26.91 24.93 14.90
C LEU A 91 -27.21 25.82 16.12
N LEU A 92 -26.46 26.93 16.27
CA LEU A 92 -26.65 27.85 17.39
C LEU A 92 -28.00 28.55 17.32
N ARG A 93 -28.47 28.96 16.13
CA ARG A 93 -29.81 29.52 15.92
C ARG A 93 -30.94 28.53 16.24
N GLU A 94 -30.79 27.28 15.84
CA GLU A 94 -31.75 26.21 16.14
C GLU A 94 -31.87 26.01 17.67
N LEU A 95 -30.72 25.98 18.39
CA LEU A 95 -30.70 25.88 19.84
C LEU A 95 -31.33 27.10 20.53
N GLN A 96 -31.09 28.31 20.03
CA GLN A 96 -31.74 29.52 20.52
C GLN A 96 -33.25 29.49 20.31
N GLY A 97 -33.72 29.04 19.14
CA GLY A 97 -35.13 28.86 18.85
C GLY A 97 -35.86 27.94 19.82
N LEU A 98 -35.13 26.96 20.38
CA LEU A 98 -35.62 26.07 21.43
C LEU A 98 -35.48 26.66 22.85
N GLY A 99 -35.12 27.93 23.00
CA GLY A 99 -34.96 28.60 24.30
C GLY A 99 -33.67 28.19 25.04
N CYS A 100 -32.68 27.56 24.35
CA CYS A 100 -31.42 27.21 24.97
C CYS A 100 -30.50 28.45 25.03
N PRO A 101 -30.16 29.01 26.21
CA PRO A 101 -29.26 30.16 26.29
C PRO A 101 -27.84 29.73 25.86
N ILE A 102 -27.26 30.49 24.94
CA ILE A 102 -25.88 30.23 24.47
C ILE A 102 -24.90 30.88 25.46
N LYS A 103 -24.16 30.05 26.18
CA LYS A 103 -23.15 30.43 27.16
C LYS A 103 -21.79 29.84 26.79
N PRO A 104 -20.66 30.31 27.36
CA PRO A 104 -19.34 29.70 27.10
C PRO A 104 -19.32 28.19 27.33
N GLN A 105 -20.00 27.71 28.39
CA GLN A 105 -20.13 26.28 28.70
C GLN A 105 -20.84 25.50 27.58
N THR A 106 -21.80 26.10 26.86
CA THR A 106 -22.50 25.51 25.72
C THR A 106 -21.50 25.21 24.60
N PHE A 107 -20.64 26.17 24.25
CA PHE A 107 -19.59 25.96 23.26
C PHE A 107 -18.61 24.85 23.66
N LEU A 108 -18.15 24.83 24.90
CA LEU A 108 -17.22 23.79 25.39
C LEU A 108 -17.82 22.38 25.29
N LEU A 109 -19.11 22.24 25.61
CA LEU A 109 -19.82 20.96 25.50
C LEU A 109 -20.02 20.55 24.04
N LEU A 110 -20.39 21.48 23.16
CA LEU A 110 -20.54 21.22 21.74
C LEU A 110 -19.19 20.87 21.09
N LEU A 111 -18.13 21.60 21.39
CA LEU A 111 -16.77 21.29 20.94
C LEU A 111 -16.37 19.89 21.37
N ARG A 112 -16.60 19.52 22.64
CA ARG A 112 -16.29 18.18 23.16
C ARG A 112 -17.11 17.09 22.48
N LEU A 113 -18.41 17.34 22.25
CA LEU A 113 -19.32 16.40 21.60
C LEU A 113 -18.91 16.12 20.15
N TYR A 114 -18.76 17.16 19.35
CA TYR A 114 -18.43 17.02 17.93
C TYR A 114 -16.98 16.59 17.68
N TRP A 115 -16.03 17.02 18.54
CA TRP A 115 -14.67 16.51 18.52
C TRP A 115 -14.62 14.99 18.74
N ARG A 116 -15.38 14.49 19.74
CA ARG A 116 -15.51 13.06 20.03
C ARG A 116 -16.19 12.30 18.90
N GLY A 117 -17.12 12.93 18.20
CA GLY A 117 -17.82 12.39 17.03
C GLY A 117 -17.03 12.44 15.72
N GLY A 118 -15.83 13.01 15.71
CA GLY A 118 -15.02 13.15 14.50
C GLY A 118 -15.53 14.18 13.48
N LEU A 119 -16.48 15.03 13.87
CA LEU A 119 -17.08 16.06 13.01
C LEU A 119 -16.23 17.34 13.02
N TYR A 120 -15.00 17.23 12.52
CA TYR A 120 -13.95 18.22 12.65
C TYR A 120 -14.26 19.56 12.01
N LEU A 121 -14.92 19.59 10.86
CA LEU A 121 -15.31 20.84 10.20
C LEU A 121 -16.24 21.69 11.07
N LEU A 122 -17.21 21.04 11.72
CA LEU A 122 -18.13 21.74 12.62
C LEU A 122 -17.44 22.21 13.91
N VAL A 123 -16.42 21.49 14.36
CA VAL A 123 -15.59 21.92 15.52
C VAL A 123 -14.81 23.19 15.18
N LEU A 124 -14.23 23.28 13.99
CA LEU A 124 -13.52 24.49 13.53
C LEU A 124 -14.48 25.68 13.43
N ASP A 125 -15.64 25.49 12.78
CA ASP A 125 -16.65 26.52 12.64
C ASP A 125 -17.20 26.99 14.03
N LEU A 126 -17.48 26.07 14.95
CA LEU A 126 -17.88 26.41 16.33
C LEU A 126 -16.83 27.23 17.07
N PHE A 127 -15.55 26.94 16.86
CA PHE A 127 -14.48 27.70 17.49
C PHE A 127 -14.42 29.12 16.97
N GLU A 128 -14.56 29.32 15.65
CA GLU A 128 -14.61 30.64 15.01
C GLU A 128 -15.81 31.46 15.47
N GLN A 129 -16.93 30.81 15.81
CA GLN A 129 -18.10 31.48 16.35
C GLN A 129 -17.91 31.99 17.79
N MET A 130 -17.03 31.41 18.61
CA MET A 130 -16.86 31.82 20.00
C MET A 130 -16.54 33.30 20.18
N PRO A 131 -15.54 33.90 19.49
CA PRO A 131 -15.23 35.32 19.60
C PRO A 131 -16.38 36.21 19.08
N LEU A 132 -17.08 35.79 18.04
CA LEU A 132 -18.22 36.51 17.47
C LEU A 132 -19.39 36.65 18.46
N TRP A 133 -19.49 35.67 19.38
CA TRP A 133 -20.46 35.73 20.49
C TRP A 133 -19.89 36.40 21.75
N GLY A 134 -18.71 37.02 21.67
CA GLY A 134 -18.05 37.70 22.78
C GLY A 134 -17.35 36.76 23.80
N PHE A 135 -17.14 35.48 23.47
CA PHE A 135 -16.54 34.52 24.37
C PHE A 135 -15.08 34.27 23.99
N GLN A 136 -14.16 34.40 24.93
CA GLN A 136 -12.76 34.07 24.71
C GLN A 136 -12.54 32.56 24.85
N PRO A 137 -11.84 31.91 23.87
CA PRO A 137 -11.51 30.50 23.95
C PRO A 137 -10.57 30.21 25.14
N ASN A 138 -10.94 29.26 25.96
CA ASN A 138 -10.11 28.80 27.08
C ASN A 138 -9.07 27.75 26.62
N ALA A 139 -8.20 27.30 27.52
CA ALA A 139 -7.16 26.30 27.21
C ALA A 139 -7.73 24.97 26.66
N PHE A 140 -8.92 24.55 27.14
CA PHE A 140 -9.58 23.35 26.61
C PHE A 140 -9.99 23.53 25.14
N ALA A 141 -10.69 24.63 24.82
CA ALA A 141 -11.12 24.91 23.44
C ALA A 141 -9.91 24.99 22.50
N ARG A 142 -8.84 25.67 22.88
CA ARG A 142 -7.60 25.77 22.12
C ARG A 142 -6.93 24.41 21.91
N ASN A 143 -6.88 23.55 22.92
CA ASN A 143 -6.32 22.20 22.80
C ASN A 143 -7.17 21.30 21.87
N VAL A 144 -8.51 21.45 21.89
CA VAL A 144 -9.38 20.72 20.96
C VAL A 144 -9.13 21.15 19.52
N ILE A 145 -9.01 22.46 19.26
CA ILE A 145 -8.71 22.97 17.93
C ILE A 145 -7.33 22.52 17.44
N LEU A 146 -6.33 22.59 18.32
CA LEU A 146 -4.98 22.11 18.05
C LEU A 146 -4.98 20.64 17.61
N ASP A 147 -5.70 19.77 18.34
CA ASP A 147 -5.85 18.35 17.99
C ASP A 147 -6.58 18.17 16.66
N VAL A 148 -7.65 18.94 16.40
CA VAL A 148 -8.41 18.86 15.15
C VAL A 148 -7.57 19.29 13.95
N GLN A 149 -6.87 20.44 14.02
CA GLN A 149 -6.02 20.93 12.94
C GLN A 149 -4.88 19.95 12.62
N LEU A 150 -4.29 19.32 13.64
CA LEU A 150 -3.27 18.30 13.45
C LEU A 150 -3.81 17.01 12.83
N ARG A 151 -5.05 16.60 13.17
CA ARG A 151 -5.72 15.43 12.55
C ARG A 151 -6.12 15.67 11.11
N THR A 152 -6.50 16.90 10.77
CA THR A 152 -6.89 17.28 9.39
C THR A 152 -5.69 17.64 8.51
N GLY A 153 -4.48 17.63 9.05
CA GLY A 153 -3.25 17.90 8.28
C GLY A 153 -2.87 19.37 8.16
N HIS A 154 -3.58 20.28 8.83
CA HIS A 154 -3.33 21.72 8.79
C HIS A 154 -2.21 22.14 9.75
N PHE A 155 -0.99 21.64 9.52
CA PHE A 155 0.14 21.84 10.41
C PHE A 155 0.56 23.32 10.58
N ALA A 156 0.47 24.14 9.53
CA ALA A 156 0.83 25.55 9.60
C ALA A 156 -0.12 26.35 10.50
N GLU A 157 -1.41 26.05 10.44
CA GLU A 157 -2.42 26.67 11.27
C GLU A 157 -2.31 26.22 12.73
N SER A 158 -2.03 24.93 12.95
CA SER A 158 -1.81 24.39 14.29
C SER A 158 -0.58 25.03 14.98
N GLU A 159 0.50 25.31 14.24
CA GLU A 159 1.67 26.03 14.78
C GLU A 159 1.32 27.48 15.13
N ARG A 160 0.53 28.18 14.31
CA ARG A 160 0.03 29.52 14.64
C ARG A 160 -0.82 29.48 15.91
N CYS A 161 -1.81 28.60 15.95
CA CYS A 161 -2.69 28.42 17.11
C CYS A 161 -1.88 28.10 18.39
N PHE A 162 -0.81 27.31 18.28
CA PHE A 162 0.06 27.00 19.40
C PHE A 162 0.88 28.21 19.84
N ARG A 163 1.43 29.02 18.94
CA ARG A 163 2.21 30.23 19.23
C ARG A 163 1.36 31.37 19.79
N ASP A 164 0.15 31.53 19.24
CA ASP A 164 -0.80 32.55 19.67
C ASP A 164 -1.40 32.24 21.06
N ASN A 165 -1.17 31.02 21.57
CA ASN A 165 -1.52 30.64 22.91
C ASN A 165 -0.52 31.26 23.90
N LEU A 166 -0.95 32.31 24.60
CA LEU A 166 -0.12 33.07 25.58
C LEU A 166 0.54 32.19 26.65
N SER A 167 -0.02 31.01 26.94
CA SER A 167 0.53 30.05 27.90
C SER A 167 0.15 28.62 27.47
N PRO A 168 0.91 28.00 26.54
CA PRO A 168 0.73 26.59 26.22
C PRO A 168 0.92 25.75 27.50
N ASN A 169 -0.03 24.88 27.77
CA ASN A 169 0.03 23.99 28.92
C ASN A 169 0.63 22.63 28.56
N TYR A 170 0.86 21.78 29.55
CA TYR A 170 1.34 20.42 29.37
C TYR A 170 0.59 19.65 28.26
N LEU A 171 -0.76 19.78 28.21
CA LEU A 171 -1.59 19.05 27.24
C LEU A 171 -1.37 19.58 25.80
N SER A 172 -1.16 20.88 25.63
CA SER A 172 -0.84 21.48 24.32
C SER A 172 0.44 20.87 23.72
N PHE A 173 1.50 20.75 24.55
CA PHE A 173 2.74 20.10 24.14
C PHE A 173 2.54 18.59 23.86
N ALA A 174 1.80 17.89 24.70
CA ALA A 174 1.53 16.46 24.53
C ALA A 174 0.79 16.17 23.21
N ILE A 175 -0.19 17.00 22.85
CA ILE A 175 -0.92 16.90 21.57
C ILE A 175 0.04 17.13 20.41
N MET A 176 0.80 18.24 20.41
CA MET A 176 1.79 18.55 19.35
C MET A 176 2.79 17.40 19.16
N LEU A 177 3.41 16.94 20.24
CA LEU A 177 4.39 15.85 20.19
C LEU A 177 3.79 14.57 19.62
N THR A 178 2.59 14.18 20.10
CA THR A 178 1.97 12.93 19.66
C THR A 178 1.67 12.94 18.16
N HIS A 179 1.13 14.03 17.64
CA HIS A 179 0.81 14.16 16.22
C HIS A 179 2.04 14.29 15.33
N LEU A 180 3.03 15.10 15.71
CA LEU A 180 4.28 15.23 14.97
C LEU A 180 5.06 13.90 14.93
N CYS A 181 5.06 13.17 16.04
CA CYS A 181 5.68 11.85 16.10
C CYS A 181 4.96 10.82 15.22
N ARG A 182 3.63 10.84 15.17
CA ARG A 182 2.83 9.99 14.25
C ARG A 182 3.09 10.33 12.79
N ALA A 183 3.22 11.61 12.47
CA ALA A 183 3.56 12.09 11.13
C ALA A 183 5.03 11.83 10.74
N GLY A 184 5.87 11.29 11.64
CA GLY A 184 7.28 11.02 11.39
C GLY A 184 8.17 12.27 11.32
N ASN A 185 7.65 13.44 11.70
CA ASN A 185 8.41 14.69 11.65
C ASN A 185 9.28 14.87 12.91
N TRP A 186 10.40 14.15 12.94
CA TRP A 186 11.31 14.13 14.08
C TRP A 186 11.92 15.51 14.37
N SER A 187 12.29 16.28 13.35
CA SER A 187 12.92 17.59 13.53
C SER A 187 12.04 18.55 14.34
N ARG A 188 10.76 18.67 13.98
CA ARG A 188 9.78 19.50 14.71
C ARG A 188 9.42 18.89 16.06
N ALA A 189 9.23 17.58 16.15
CA ALA A 189 8.95 16.91 17.41
C ALA A 189 10.07 17.17 18.44
N ARG A 190 11.34 17.10 18.01
CA ARG A 190 12.50 17.41 18.87
C ARG A 190 12.48 18.86 19.35
N HIS A 191 12.12 19.82 18.49
CA HIS A 191 12.02 21.23 18.87
C HIS A 191 10.97 21.42 19.98
N TYR A 192 9.75 20.94 19.78
CA TYR A 192 8.70 21.06 20.80
C TYR A 192 8.98 20.26 22.06
N PHE A 193 9.66 19.13 21.95
CA PHE A 193 10.12 18.37 23.11
C PHE A 193 11.10 19.17 23.97
N THR A 194 12.08 19.84 23.32
CA THR A 194 13.05 20.68 24.01
C THR A 194 12.38 21.91 24.64
N GLU A 195 11.46 22.56 23.92
CA GLU A 195 10.68 23.69 24.44
C GLU A 195 9.82 23.30 25.65
N MET A 196 9.17 22.12 25.60
CA MET A 196 8.41 21.57 26.71
C MET A 196 9.25 21.44 27.98
N LEU A 197 10.48 20.92 27.85
CA LEU A 197 11.43 20.77 28.96
C LEU A 197 11.92 22.12 29.48
N GLN A 198 12.21 23.09 28.60
CA GLN A 198 12.62 24.44 28.97
C GLN A 198 11.56 25.18 29.78
N LYS A 199 10.28 24.91 29.51
CA LYS A 199 9.14 25.45 30.28
C LYS A 199 8.84 24.66 31.57
N GLY A 200 9.69 23.68 31.92
CA GLY A 200 9.55 22.90 33.15
C GLY A 200 8.50 21.77 33.09
N PHE A 201 7.93 21.47 31.94
CA PHE A 201 6.98 20.37 31.82
C PHE A 201 7.71 19.04 31.54
N LEU A 202 7.48 18.04 32.38
CA LEU A 202 7.97 16.69 32.15
C LEU A 202 6.99 15.91 31.24
N PRO A 203 7.45 15.23 30.18
CA PRO A 203 6.60 14.46 29.31
C PRO A 203 6.03 13.24 30.05
N GLY A 204 4.74 12.97 29.88
CA GLY A 204 4.13 11.74 30.40
C GLY A 204 4.56 10.51 29.60
N SER A 205 4.30 9.32 30.12
CA SER A 205 4.70 8.04 29.52
C SER A 205 4.22 7.87 28.06
N ALA A 206 3.01 8.31 27.76
CA ALA A 206 2.45 8.24 26.40
C ALA A 206 3.20 9.14 25.41
N SER A 207 3.47 10.42 25.77
CA SER A 207 4.22 11.37 24.94
C SER A 207 5.67 10.91 24.78
N LEU A 208 6.28 10.42 25.84
CA LEU A 208 7.65 9.91 25.82
C LEU A 208 7.76 8.66 24.91
N THR A 209 6.78 7.74 25.00
CA THR A 209 6.70 6.57 24.11
C THR A 209 6.58 6.98 22.64
N ALA A 210 5.75 7.99 22.32
CA ALA A 210 5.62 8.51 20.96
C ALA A 210 6.94 9.12 20.45
N VAL A 211 7.62 9.88 21.29
CA VAL A 211 8.94 10.48 20.99
C VAL A 211 10.00 9.39 20.74
N PHE A 212 10.06 8.35 21.60
CA PHE A 212 10.94 7.19 21.39
C PHE A 212 10.65 6.48 20.08
N ALA A 213 9.37 6.21 19.79
CA ALA A 213 8.95 5.54 18.56
C ALA A 213 9.33 6.33 17.30
N CYS A 214 9.13 7.64 17.32
CA CYS A 214 9.51 8.52 16.21
C CYS A 214 11.05 8.59 16.04
N CYS A 215 11.77 8.86 17.15
CA CYS A 215 13.22 8.91 17.14
C CYS A 215 13.85 7.58 16.67
N SER A 216 13.28 6.44 17.07
CA SER A 216 13.78 5.13 16.65
C SER A 216 13.61 4.89 15.15
N LYS A 217 12.62 5.50 14.50
CA LYS A 217 12.37 5.37 13.05
C LYS A 217 13.23 6.31 12.20
N VAL A 218 13.28 7.57 12.58
CA VAL A 218 13.81 8.66 11.74
C VAL A 218 15.06 9.31 12.34
N GLY A 219 15.16 9.37 13.67
CA GLY A 219 16.26 10.03 14.38
C GLY A 219 17.58 9.24 14.33
N THR A 220 18.62 9.83 14.91
CA THR A 220 19.95 9.22 15.06
C THR A 220 20.07 8.37 16.33
N MET A 221 21.00 7.41 16.35
CA MET A 221 21.26 6.60 17.54
C MET A 221 21.77 7.42 18.74
N SER A 222 22.48 8.51 18.49
CA SER A 222 22.94 9.43 19.53
C SER A 222 21.77 10.15 20.21
N GLU A 223 20.75 10.54 19.43
CA GLU A 223 19.52 11.15 19.97
C GLU A 223 18.72 10.15 20.81
N LEU A 224 18.61 8.90 20.33
CA LEU A 224 17.91 7.85 21.08
C LEU A 224 18.61 7.56 22.41
N ARG A 225 19.96 7.55 22.45
CA ARG A 225 20.73 7.43 23.71
C ARG A 225 20.48 8.59 24.65
N ARG A 226 20.43 9.84 24.13
CA ARG A 226 20.10 11.04 24.95
C ARG A 226 18.70 10.94 25.56
N LEU A 227 17.72 10.48 24.79
CA LEU A 227 16.37 10.24 25.30
C LEU A 227 16.35 9.17 26.40
N LEU A 228 17.14 8.11 26.24
CA LEU A 228 17.29 7.07 27.26
C LEU A 228 17.89 7.61 28.54
N SER A 229 19.00 8.38 28.43
CA SER A 229 19.63 9.03 29.57
C SER A 229 18.66 10.01 30.27
N PHE A 230 17.90 10.79 29.49
CA PHE A 230 16.87 11.67 30.02
C PHE A 230 15.80 10.90 30.79
N ALA A 231 15.26 9.81 30.23
CA ALA A 231 14.24 8.97 30.88
C ALA A 231 14.76 8.40 32.22
N HIS A 232 16.03 7.97 32.24
CA HIS A 232 16.66 7.46 33.46
C HIS A 232 16.84 8.54 34.52
N VAL A 233 17.36 9.72 34.14
CA VAL A 233 17.59 10.86 35.07
C VAL A 233 16.27 11.42 35.60
N SER A 234 15.23 11.48 34.75
CA SER A 234 13.90 11.97 35.16
C SER A 234 13.08 10.94 35.96
N GLY A 235 13.64 9.76 36.27
CA GLY A 235 12.94 8.70 37.00
C GLY A 235 11.76 8.06 36.25
N CYS A 236 11.64 8.31 34.94
CA CYS A 236 10.59 7.73 34.12
C CYS A 236 10.85 6.24 33.91
N GLN A 237 9.92 5.39 34.34
CA GLN A 237 10.00 3.97 34.03
C GLN A 237 9.83 3.74 32.53
N LEU A 238 10.77 2.99 31.94
CA LEU A 238 10.71 2.64 30.51
C LEU A 238 9.59 1.62 30.28
N THR A 239 8.66 1.96 29.40
CA THR A 239 7.59 1.04 29.00
C THR A 239 8.14 -0.07 28.06
N SER A 240 7.43 -1.21 28.01
CA SER A 240 7.75 -2.30 27.06
C SER A 240 7.87 -1.80 25.61
N ALA A 241 7.03 -0.83 25.23
CA ALA A 241 7.07 -0.21 23.89
C ALA A 241 8.36 0.58 23.63
N MET A 242 8.91 1.30 24.64
CA MET A 242 10.17 2.04 24.49
C MET A 242 11.35 1.07 24.31
N TRP A 243 11.41 0.00 25.12
CA TRP A 243 12.41 -1.05 24.97
C TRP A 243 12.36 -1.69 23.58
N THR A 244 11.15 -2.03 23.12
CA THR A 244 10.93 -2.59 21.77
C THR A 244 11.41 -1.64 20.66
N CYS A 245 11.16 -0.34 20.78
CA CYS A 245 11.66 0.66 19.82
C CYS A 245 13.19 0.69 19.74
N MET A 246 13.89 0.57 20.88
CA MET A 246 15.36 0.52 20.91
C MET A 246 15.90 -0.76 20.25
N ILE A 247 15.33 -1.90 20.61
CA ILE A 247 15.70 -3.20 20.04
C ILE A 247 15.49 -3.18 18.52
N ALA A 248 14.32 -2.74 18.04
CA ALA A 248 14.01 -2.65 16.62
C ALA A 248 14.97 -1.71 15.86
N ARG A 249 15.43 -0.64 16.50
CA ARG A 249 16.42 0.27 15.90
C ARG A 249 17.79 -0.40 15.77
N LEU A 250 18.29 -1.01 16.83
CA LEU A 250 19.57 -1.72 16.82
C LEU A 250 19.59 -2.85 15.79
N CYS A 251 18.49 -3.62 15.69
CA CYS A 251 18.36 -4.67 14.68
C CYS A 251 18.39 -4.11 13.24
N ARG A 252 17.83 -2.92 12.99
CA ARG A 252 17.90 -2.27 11.67
C ARG A 252 19.31 -1.79 11.32
N GLU A 253 20.11 -1.42 12.32
CA GLU A 253 21.51 -1.00 12.15
C GLU A 253 22.48 -2.20 12.10
N GLY A 254 21.96 -3.44 12.20
CA GLY A 254 22.79 -4.64 12.22
C GLY A 254 23.53 -4.90 13.55
N ARG A 255 23.26 -4.11 14.59
CA ARG A 255 23.91 -4.23 15.92
C ARG A 255 23.16 -5.23 16.79
N LEU A 256 23.20 -6.49 16.40
CA LEU A 256 22.38 -7.55 16.99
C LEU A 256 22.79 -7.89 18.44
N ASP A 257 24.09 -7.87 18.74
CA ASP A 257 24.61 -8.12 20.10
C ASP A 257 24.11 -7.08 21.09
N ASP A 258 24.13 -5.80 20.68
CA ASP A 258 23.61 -4.73 21.52
C ASP A 258 22.08 -4.84 21.70
N ALA A 259 21.37 -5.24 20.64
CA ALA A 259 19.92 -5.46 20.72
C ALA A 259 19.59 -6.61 21.71
N TYR A 260 20.37 -7.68 21.71
CA TYR A 260 20.23 -8.79 22.64
C TYR A 260 20.54 -8.37 24.09
N ARG A 261 21.59 -7.56 24.30
CA ARG A 261 21.90 -6.96 25.63
C ARG A 261 20.78 -6.07 26.13
N ILE A 262 20.12 -5.31 25.25
CA ILE A 262 18.97 -4.49 25.62
C ILE A 262 17.77 -5.36 26.01
N LEU A 263 17.54 -6.49 25.32
CA LEU A 263 16.51 -7.46 25.73
C LEU A 263 16.78 -8.01 27.14
N ALA A 264 18.03 -8.37 27.45
CA ALA A 264 18.40 -8.84 28.79
C ALA A 264 18.16 -7.75 29.86
N LYS A 265 18.47 -6.49 29.56
CA LYS A 265 18.18 -5.36 30.47
C LYS A 265 16.68 -5.13 30.65
N MET A 266 15.87 -5.30 29.59
CA MET A 266 14.41 -5.21 29.66
C MET A 266 13.85 -6.24 30.64
N VAL A 267 14.29 -7.50 30.51
CA VAL A 267 13.89 -8.60 31.42
C VAL A 267 14.35 -8.29 32.85
N GLY A 268 15.61 -7.88 33.05
CA GLY A 268 16.17 -7.51 34.35
C GLY A 268 15.48 -6.31 35.02
N SER A 269 14.86 -5.41 34.26
CA SER A 269 14.07 -4.30 34.78
C SER A 269 12.62 -4.67 35.14
N GLY A 270 12.24 -5.94 35.03
CA GLY A 270 10.88 -6.42 35.30
C GLY A 270 9.87 -6.07 34.20
N SER A 271 10.31 -5.58 33.03
CA SER A 271 9.44 -5.30 31.90
C SER A 271 9.32 -6.55 31.02
N PRO A 272 8.16 -7.25 30.96
CA PRO A 272 8.04 -8.48 30.19
C PRO A 272 8.16 -8.21 28.68
N PRO A 273 9.06 -8.93 27.97
CA PRO A 273 9.09 -8.89 26.50
C PRO A 273 7.80 -9.48 25.91
N THR A 274 7.41 -8.96 24.76
CA THR A 274 6.23 -9.43 24.01
C THR A 274 6.65 -9.97 22.66
N VAL A 275 5.73 -10.63 21.92
CA VAL A 275 5.94 -11.07 20.54
C VAL A 275 6.52 -9.94 19.66
N ILE A 276 6.01 -8.71 19.84
CA ILE A 276 6.47 -7.51 19.11
C ILE A 276 7.96 -7.19 19.42
N THR A 277 8.45 -7.53 20.62
CA THR A 277 9.85 -7.33 21.02
C THR A 277 10.78 -8.37 20.39
N TYR A 278 10.35 -9.64 20.33
CA TYR A 278 11.13 -10.73 19.76
C TYR A 278 11.21 -10.70 18.24
N THR A 279 10.13 -10.26 17.56
CA THR A 279 10.06 -10.25 16.09
C THR A 279 11.21 -9.51 15.39
N PRO A 280 11.61 -8.27 15.76
CA PRO A 280 12.75 -7.58 15.15
C PRO A 280 14.08 -8.30 15.36
N LEU A 281 14.29 -8.90 16.55
CA LEU A 281 15.51 -9.65 16.87
C LEU A 281 15.62 -10.90 16.02
N LEU A 282 14.57 -11.74 15.98
CA LEU A 282 14.51 -12.93 15.14
C LEU A 282 14.76 -12.59 13.68
N LYS A 283 14.07 -11.56 13.16
CA LYS A 283 14.29 -11.08 11.79
C LYS A 283 15.74 -10.61 11.56
N GLY A 284 16.33 -9.97 12.55
CA GLY A 284 17.74 -9.53 12.51
C GLY A 284 18.70 -10.71 12.43
N PHE A 285 18.59 -11.67 13.35
CA PHE A 285 19.44 -12.87 13.37
C PHE A 285 19.31 -13.70 12.10
N LEU A 286 18.09 -13.93 11.62
CA LEU A 286 17.86 -14.68 10.39
C LEU A 286 18.46 -14.01 9.15
N ARG A 287 18.36 -12.66 9.05
CA ARG A 287 18.98 -11.90 7.96
C ARG A 287 20.51 -11.94 8.01
N ALA A 288 21.09 -12.01 9.20
CA ALA A 288 22.52 -12.14 9.41
C ALA A 288 23.04 -13.60 9.24
N GLY A 289 22.14 -14.55 8.96
CA GLY A 289 22.50 -15.96 8.85
C GLY A 289 22.78 -16.68 10.19
N MET A 290 22.46 -16.04 11.31
CA MET A 290 22.68 -16.58 12.67
C MET A 290 21.49 -17.47 13.09
N HIS A 291 21.30 -18.59 12.43
CA HIS A 291 20.11 -19.45 12.61
C HIS A 291 20.04 -20.09 13.99
N ASP A 292 21.18 -20.48 14.56
CA ASP A 292 21.26 -21.12 15.88
C ASP A 292 20.78 -20.16 16.98
N LEU A 293 21.25 -18.91 16.93
CA LEU A 293 20.79 -17.85 17.85
C LEU A 293 19.32 -17.51 17.66
N ALA A 294 18.82 -17.54 16.44
CA ALA A 294 17.39 -17.35 16.19
C ALA A 294 16.54 -18.47 16.79
N SER A 295 17.00 -19.73 16.69
CA SER A 295 16.33 -20.89 17.28
C SER A 295 16.35 -20.85 18.82
N GLU A 296 17.50 -20.48 19.41
CA GLU A 296 17.65 -20.28 20.86
C GLU A 296 16.73 -19.15 21.37
N LEU A 297 16.67 -18.04 20.65
CA LEU A 297 15.80 -16.92 20.97
C LEU A 297 14.32 -17.31 20.91
N LEU A 298 13.93 -18.13 19.92
CA LEU A 298 12.57 -18.67 19.81
C LEU A 298 12.23 -19.58 21.01
N GLY A 299 13.17 -20.44 21.41
CA GLY A 299 13.04 -21.27 22.59
C GLY A 299 12.90 -20.46 23.87
N SER A 300 13.71 -19.39 24.04
CA SER A 300 13.64 -18.49 25.20
C SER A 300 12.32 -17.71 25.24
N MET A 301 11.78 -17.33 24.09
CA MET A 301 10.46 -16.69 24.00
C MET A 301 9.34 -17.61 24.49
N VAL A 302 9.34 -18.87 24.03
CA VAL A 302 8.34 -19.88 24.44
C VAL A 302 8.45 -20.19 25.92
N SER A 303 9.66 -20.34 26.45
CA SER A 303 9.90 -20.57 27.90
C SER A 303 9.49 -19.39 28.76
N ALA A 304 9.55 -18.17 28.24
CA ALA A 304 9.03 -16.96 28.90
C ALA A 304 7.49 -16.83 28.83
N GLY A 305 6.78 -17.83 28.30
CA GLY A 305 5.32 -17.82 28.20
C GLY A 305 4.77 -17.01 27.01
N CYS A 306 5.64 -16.50 26.14
CA CYS A 306 5.24 -15.80 24.92
C CYS A 306 5.05 -16.79 23.78
N SER A 307 3.82 -17.14 23.41
CA SER A 307 3.57 -17.99 22.23
C SER A 307 3.73 -17.16 20.95
N PRO A 308 4.46 -17.69 19.92
CA PRO A 308 4.51 -17.05 18.61
C PRO A 308 3.12 -16.92 18.00
N ASP A 309 2.82 -15.76 17.45
CA ASP A 309 1.58 -15.51 16.68
C ASP A 309 1.78 -15.78 15.17
N ILE A 310 0.69 -15.76 14.41
CA ILE A 310 0.73 -16.00 12.97
C ILE A 310 1.64 -14.97 12.24
N VAL A 311 1.67 -13.73 12.72
CA VAL A 311 2.50 -12.67 12.13
C VAL A 311 4.00 -13.00 12.28
N MET A 312 4.41 -13.50 13.44
CA MET A 312 5.78 -13.93 13.66
C MET A 312 6.14 -15.12 12.77
N TYR A 313 5.30 -16.13 12.69
CA TYR A 313 5.54 -17.28 11.81
C TYR A 313 5.66 -16.85 10.33
N ASN A 314 4.83 -15.92 9.88
CA ASN A 314 4.93 -15.37 8.54
C ASN A 314 6.27 -14.65 8.29
N VAL A 315 6.75 -13.91 9.27
CA VAL A 315 8.09 -13.26 9.19
C VAL A 315 9.19 -14.31 9.12
N LEU A 316 9.10 -15.38 9.91
CA LEU A 316 10.07 -16.49 9.89
C LEU A 316 10.08 -17.17 8.52
N MET A 317 8.92 -17.55 7.99
CA MET A 317 8.78 -18.15 6.66
C MET A 317 9.37 -17.26 5.57
N ASP A 318 9.04 -15.96 5.55
CA ASP A 318 9.60 -15.02 4.55
C ASP A 318 11.13 -14.92 4.64
N CYS A 319 11.69 -14.92 5.84
CA CYS A 319 13.13 -14.90 6.03
C CYS A 319 13.79 -16.20 5.51
N MET A 320 13.18 -17.37 5.77
CA MET A 320 13.70 -18.66 5.26
C MET A 320 13.61 -18.74 3.73
N VAL A 321 12.52 -18.26 3.14
CA VAL A 321 12.38 -18.19 1.68
C VAL A 321 13.47 -17.31 1.06
N LYS A 322 13.74 -16.12 1.64
CA LYS A 322 14.80 -15.21 1.17
C LYS A 322 16.20 -15.81 1.33
N ALA A 323 16.40 -16.61 2.37
CA ALA A 323 17.65 -17.36 2.59
C ALA A 323 17.75 -18.64 1.74
N ARG A 324 16.77 -18.94 0.88
CA ARG A 324 16.63 -20.17 0.08
C ARG A 324 16.61 -21.47 0.92
N ARG A 325 16.22 -21.37 2.20
CA ARG A 325 16.07 -22.50 3.13
C ARG A 325 14.62 -22.97 3.13
N TYR A 326 14.23 -23.65 2.06
CA TYR A 326 12.81 -24.01 1.81
C TYR A 326 12.30 -25.10 2.76
N ASP A 327 13.17 -26.04 3.16
CA ASP A 327 12.83 -27.11 4.09
C ASP A 327 12.46 -26.54 5.47
N ASP A 328 13.25 -25.60 5.98
CA ASP A 328 12.95 -24.94 7.25
C ASP A 328 11.66 -24.11 7.19
N ALA A 329 11.38 -23.49 6.03
CA ALA A 329 10.12 -22.78 5.83
C ALA A 329 8.91 -23.74 5.86
N LEU A 330 9.05 -24.96 5.34
CA LEU A 330 8.02 -26.02 5.46
C LEU A 330 7.87 -26.48 6.90
N ASP A 331 8.98 -26.68 7.64
CA ASP A 331 8.92 -27.04 9.06
C ASP A 331 8.19 -25.99 9.89
N ILE A 332 8.40 -24.71 9.60
CA ILE A 332 7.64 -23.62 10.22
C ILE A 332 6.16 -23.74 9.92
N TYR A 333 5.78 -24.02 8.67
CA TYR A 333 4.37 -24.23 8.31
C TYR A 333 3.77 -25.44 9.04
N MET A 334 4.51 -26.54 9.17
CA MET A 334 4.07 -27.71 9.94
C MET A 334 3.89 -27.39 11.43
N GLN A 335 4.71 -26.50 12.00
CA GLN A 335 4.52 -26.01 13.38
C GLN A 335 3.25 -25.17 13.53
N ILE A 336 2.91 -24.31 12.55
CA ILE A 336 1.65 -23.55 12.52
C ILE A 336 0.48 -24.53 12.57
N HIS A 337 0.50 -25.55 11.71
CA HIS A 337 -0.55 -26.56 11.63
C HIS A 337 -0.64 -27.41 12.91
N GLY A 338 0.50 -27.87 13.45
CA GLY A 338 0.55 -28.67 14.67
C GLY A 338 0.06 -27.92 15.93
N ARG A 339 0.14 -26.59 15.94
CA ARG A 339 -0.39 -25.74 17.02
C ARG A 339 -1.83 -25.31 16.78
N GLN A 340 -2.49 -25.77 15.73
CA GLN A 340 -3.85 -25.42 15.35
C GLN A 340 -4.06 -23.89 15.15
N ILE A 341 -2.98 -23.18 14.77
CA ILE A 341 -3.08 -21.76 14.40
C ILE A 341 -3.64 -21.71 12.98
N GLN A 342 -4.68 -20.91 12.77
CA GLN A 342 -5.28 -20.73 11.44
C GLN A 342 -4.31 -19.98 10.52
N PRO A 343 -3.86 -20.57 9.38
CA PRO A 343 -3.05 -19.86 8.40
C PRO A 343 -3.84 -18.71 7.78
N ASP A 344 -3.23 -17.55 7.65
CA ASP A 344 -3.80 -16.43 6.92
C ASP A 344 -3.43 -16.44 5.42
N ALA A 345 -3.96 -15.50 4.65
CA ALA A 345 -3.70 -15.36 3.23
C ALA A 345 -2.20 -15.21 2.92
N TYR A 346 -1.46 -14.53 3.79
CA TYR A 346 -0.03 -14.35 3.63
C TYR A 346 0.75 -15.67 3.86
N THR A 347 0.37 -16.44 4.87
CA THR A 347 0.94 -17.77 5.15
C THR A 347 0.77 -18.70 3.95
N LEU A 348 -0.46 -18.77 3.41
CA LEU A 348 -0.77 -19.63 2.25
C LEU A 348 0.00 -19.20 1.00
N SER A 349 0.07 -17.89 0.72
CA SER A 349 0.86 -17.37 -0.41
C SER A 349 2.35 -17.67 -0.25
N SER A 350 2.88 -17.59 0.98
CA SER A 350 4.27 -17.95 1.29
C SER A 350 4.50 -19.44 1.12
N LEU A 351 3.58 -20.31 1.56
CA LEU A 351 3.65 -21.75 1.34
C LEU A 351 3.68 -22.09 -0.15
N VAL A 352 2.77 -21.51 -0.94
CA VAL A 352 2.74 -21.71 -2.40
C VAL A 352 4.09 -21.35 -3.01
N ARG A 353 4.67 -20.21 -2.60
CA ARG A 353 5.98 -19.76 -3.05
C ARG A 353 7.11 -20.71 -2.65
N VAL A 354 7.08 -21.23 -1.42
CA VAL A 354 8.04 -22.24 -0.95
C VAL A 354 7.98 -23.48 -1.82
N LEU A 355 6.78 -24.03 -2.05
CA LEU A 355 6.59 -25.23 -2.88
C LEU A 355 7.03 -25.01 -4.32
N GLN A 356 6.79 -23.82 -4.89
CA GLN A 356 7.20 -23.47 -6.25
C GLN A 356 8.72 -23.37 -6.42
N LEU A 357 9.45 -22.95 -5.38
CA LEU A 357 10.90 -22.73 -5.44
C LEU A 357 11.71 -23.93 -4.90
N SER A 358 11.05 -24.88 -4.27
CA SER A 358 11.66 -26.10 -3.70
C SER A 358 11.51 -27.30 -4.63
N SER A 359 12.11 -28.42 -4.25
CA SER A 359 11.91 -29.71 -4.92
C SER A 359 10.50 -30.33 -4.70
N TYR A 360 9.64 -29.66 -3.96
CA TYR A 360 8.30 -30.13 -3.58
C TYR A 360 7.18 -29.62 -4.48
N GLU A 361 7.47 -29.17 -5.69
CA GLU A 361 6.48 -28.66 -6.68
C GLU A 361 5.31 -29.64 -6.91
N ARG A 362 5.56 -30.95 -6.81
CA ARG A 362 4.55 -31.99 -6.96
C ARG A 362 3.42 -31.94 -5.92
N LEU A 363 3.59 -31.17 -4.84
CA LEU A 363 2.57 -30.96 -3.83
C LEU A 363 1.62 -29.80 -4.16
N LEU A 364 1.98 -28.93 -5.13
CA LEU A 364 1.16 -27.79 -5.53
C LEU A 364 -0.29 -28.17 -5.90
N PRO A 365 -0.57 -29.27 -6.64
CA PRO A 365 -1.93 -29.68 -6.94
C PRO A 365 -2.79 -30.04 -5.72
N ARG A 366 -2.19 -30.24 -4.54
CA ARG A 366 -2.92 -30.51 -3.29
C ARG A 366 -3.34 -29.23 -2.56
N ILE A 367 -2.77 -28.09 -2.89
CA ILE A 367 -3.10 -26.81 -2.24
C ILE A 367 -4.56 -26.41 -2.40
N PRO A 368 -5.20 -26.52 -3.58
CA PRO A 368 -6.63 -26.28 -3.73
C PRO A 368 -7.51 -27.04 -2.75
N SER A 369 -7.20 -28.31 -2.49
CA SER A 369 -7.96 -29.11 -1.52
C SER A 369 -7.74 -28.66 -0.07
N LEU A 370 -6.53 -28.25 0.30
CA LEU A 370 -6.24 -27.68 1.63
C LEU A 370 -7.03 -26.37 1.87
N ILE A 371 -7.08 -25.51 0.85
CA ILE A 371 -7.82 -24.24 0.94
C ILE A 371 -9.33 -24.49 1.04
N ARG A 372 -9.88 -25.52 0.37
CA ARG A 372 -11.31 -25.86 0.45
C ARG A 372 -11.76 -26.29 1.86
N HIS A 373 -10.87 -26.90 2.63
CA HIS A 373 -11.16 -27.42 3.97
C HIS A 373 -10.83 -26.42 5.09
N SER A 374 -10.18 -25.28 4.77
CA SER A 374 -9.90 -24.23 5.73
C SER A 374 -11.06 -23.22 5.75
N ASP A 375 -11.46 -22.78 6.95
CA ASP A 375 -12.45 -21.69 7.14
C ASP A 375 -11.90 -20.31 6.72
N THR A 376 -10.68 -20.27 6.18
CA THR A 376 -10.08 -19.04 5.64
C THR A 376 -10.86 -18.61 4.42
N SER A 377 -11.35 -17.37 4.45
CA SER A 377 -11.99 -16.74 3.30
C SER A 377 -11.08 -16.84 2.08
N TYR A 378 -11.62 -17.31 0.98
CA TYR A 378 -10.93 -17.32 -0.31
C TYR A 378 -10.59 -15.88 -0.67
N ASP A 379 -9.33 -15.50 -0.41
CA ASP A 379 -8.80 -14.20 -0.85
C ASP A 379 -8.32 -14.32 -2.31
N LEU A 380 -8.73 -13.38 -3.16
CA LEU A 380 -8.34 -13.32 -4.57
C LEU A 380 -6.81 -13.36 -4.75
N VAL A 381 -6.06 -12.72 -3.83
CA VAL A 381 -4.59 -12.70 -3.86
C VAL A 381 -4.01 -14.10 -3.68
N VAL A 382 -4.55 -14.90 -2.76
CA VAL A 382 -4.14 -16.30 -2.55
C VAL A 382 -4.48 -17.13 -3.78
N CYS A 383 -5.69 -16.98 -4.29
CA CYS A 383 -6.13 -17.69 -5.48
C CYS A 383 -5.24 -17.41 -6.69
N ASN A 384 -4.90 -16.16 -6.94
CA ASN A 384 -3.99 -15.77 -8.02
C ASN A 384 -2.57 -16.31 -7.81
N SER A 385 -2.09 -16.35 -6.56
CA SER A 385 -0.80 -16.95 -6.23
C SER A 385 -0.77 -18.45 -6.55
N VAL A 386 -1.83 -19.18 -6.18
CA VAL A 386 -1.97 -20.62 -6.47
C VAL A 386 -2.06 -20.87 -7.99
N LEU A 387 -2.92 -20.13 -8.70
CA LEU A 387 -3.05 -20.24 -10.15
C LEU A 387 -1.73 -20.00 -10.87
N SER A 388 -1.03 -18.92 -10.50
CA SER A 388 0.26 -18.58 -11.09
C SER A 388 1.31 -19.66 -10.82
N ALA A 389 1.32 -20.22 -9.59
CA ALA A 389 2.25 -21.30 -9.23
C ALA A 389 1.96 -22.58 -10.02
N LEU A 390 0.71 -23.03 -10.06
CA LEU A 390 0.31 -24.21 -10.83
C LEU A 390 0.66 -24.07 -12.32
N CYS A 391 0.38 -22.92 -12.90
CA CYS A 391 0.71 -22.63 -14.29
C CYS A 391 2.22 -22.66 -14.56
N LYS A 392 3.03 -22.00 -13.72
CA LYS A 392 4.50 -21.95 -13.90
C LYS A 392 5.19 -23.27 -13.65
N SER A 393 4.67 -24.09 -12.72
CA SER A 393 5.22 -25.41 -12.39
C SER A 393 4.71 -26.56 -13.28
N GLY A 394 3.96 -26.25 -14.36
CA GLY A 394 3.54 -27.24 -15.35
C GLY A 394 2.34 -28.11 -14.96
N PHE A 395 1.43 -27.58 -14.13
CA PHE A 395 0.17 -28.21 -13.75
C PHE A 395 -1.06 -27.44 -14.32
N PRO A 396 -1.16 -27.26 -15.65
CA PRO A 396 -2.18 -26.42 -16.26
C PRO A 396 -3.60 -26.97 -16.08
N THR A 397 -3.79 -28.30 -16.00
CA THR A 397 -5.09 -28.92 -15.75
C THR A 397 -5.64 -28.57 -14.38
N ASP A 398 -4.76 -28.64 -13.36
CA ASP A 398 -5.12 -28.30 -11.98
C ASP A 398 -5.41 -26.80 -11.84
N ALA A 399 -4.68 -25.95 -12.57
CA ALA A 399 -4.94 -24.51 -12.61
C ALA A 399 -6.32 -24.20 -13.20
N ILE A 400 -6.72 -24.86 -14.29
CA ILE A 400 -8.04 -24.69 -14.89
C ILE A 400 -9.14 -25.17 -13.94
N GLN A 401 -8.96 -26.33 -13.29
CA GLN A 401 -9.92 -26.85 -12.32
C GLN A 401 -10.08 -25.87 -11.15
N PHE A 402 -8.98 -25.36 -10.63
CA PHE A 402 -9.02 -24.39 -9.54
C PHE A 402 -9.70 -23.07 -9.92
N TYR A 403 -9.58 -22.63 -11.16
CA TYR A 403 -10.33 -21.48 -11.67
C TYR A 403 -11.84 -21.71 -11.59
N PHE A 404 -12.33 -22.90 -11.97
CA PHE A 404 -13.75 -23.23 -11.83
C PHE A 404 -14.18 -23.25 -10.37
N ASP A 405 -13.35 -23.78 -9.46
CA ASP A 405 -13.62 -23.75 -8.02
C ASP A 405 -13.77 -22.31 -7.49
N MET A 406 -12.95 -21.36 -8.00
CA MET A 406 -13.08 -19.94 -7.66
C MET A 406 -14.42 -19.35 -8.09
N ILE A 407 -14.87 -19.67 -9.31
CA ILE A 407 -16.15 -19.18 -9.85
C ILE A 407 -17.33 -19.76 -9.04
N GLU A 408 -17.30 -21.04 -8.71
CA GLU A 408 -18.33 -21.67 -7.85
C GLU A 408 -18.46 -21.00 -6.48
N LYS A 409 -17.35 -20.46 -5.96
CA LYS A 409 -17.32 -19.71 -4.69
C LYS A 409 -17.60 -18.21 -4.84
N ASN A 410 -18.09 -17.76 -6.00
CA ASN A 410 -18.39 -16.36 -6.30
C ASN A 410 -17.22 -15.39 -6.14
N ILE A 411 -15.98 -15.86 -6.33
CA ILE A 411 -14.81 -14.98 -6.38
C ILE A 411 -14.73 -14.40 -7.78
N ARG A 412 -14.75 -13.07 -7.90
CA ARG A 412 -14.62 -12.40 -9.20
C ARG A 412 -13.16 -12.49 -9.67
N PRO A 413 -12.91 -13.08 -10.86
CA PRO A 413 -11.58 -13.09 -11.45
C PRO A 413 -11.13 -11.67 -11.79
N ASP A 414 -9.82 -11.45 -11.73
CA ASP A 414 -9.16 -10.23 -12.20
C ASP A 414 -8.26 -10.49 -13.40
N SER A 415 -7.56 -9.45 -13.86
CA SER A 415 -6.63 -9.55 -14.97
C SER A 415 -5.51 -10.58 -14.74
N TYR A 416 -5.04 -10.77 -13.50
CA TYR A 416 -4.01 -11.78 -13.18
C TYR A 416 -4.56 -13.20 -13.29
N THR A 417 -5.82 -13.40 -12.86
CA THR A 417 -6.55 -14.66 -13.03
C THR A 417 -6.65 -15.03 -14.51
N TYR A 418 -7.08 -14.08 -15.34
CA TYR A 418 -7.25 -14.31 -16.78
C TYR A 418 -5.92 -14.65 -17.47
N VAL A 419 -4.85 -13.96 -17.15
CA VAL A 419 -3.51 -14.24 -17.68
C VAL A 419 -3.04 -15.65 -17.33
N SER A 420 -3.19 -16.06 -16.06
CA SER A 420 -2.80 -17.39 -15.61
C SER A 420 -3.60 -18.48 -16.34
N LEU A 421 -4.90 -18.28 -16.54
CA LEU A 421 -5.75 -19.23 -17.27
C LEU A 421 -5.40 -19.30 -18.77
N LEU A 422 -5.16 -18.16 -19.43
CA LEU A 422 -4.73 -18.13 -20.82
C LEU A 422 -3.41 -18.88 -21.03
N HIS A 423 -2.46 -18.70 -20.11
CA HIS A 423 -1.19 -19.45 -20.13
C HIS A 423 -1.41 -20.96 -19.93
N SER A 424 -2.28 -21.36 -19.00
CA SER A 424 -2.59 -22.76 -18.76
C SER A 424 -3.24 -23.44 -19.98
N LEU A 425 -4.20 -22.74 -20.62
CA LEU A 425 -4.83 -23.23 -21.86
C LEU A 425 -3.84 -23.34 -23.02
N CYS A 426 -2.87 -22.42 -23.07
CA CYS A 426 -1.80 -22.47 -24.06
C CYS A 426 -0.85 -23.64 -23.85
N GLN A 427 -0.45 -23.93 -22.60
CA GLN A 427 0.40 -25.08 -22.26
C GLN A 427 -0.22 -26.43 -22.64
N LEU A 428 -1.56 -26.51 -22.60
CA LEU A 428 -2.33 -27.68 -23.06
C LEU A 428 -2.58 -27.69 -24.58
N GLU A 429 -1.98 -26.78 -25.35
CA GLU A 429 -2.22 -26.60 -26.78
C GLU A 429 -3.70 -26.29 -27.15
N MET A 430 -4.52 -25.94 -26.16
CA MET A 430 -5.95 -25.65 -26.33
C MET A 430 -6.21 -24.21 -26.78
N VAL A 431 -5.52 -23.75 -27.82
CA VAL A 431 -5.52 -22.34 -28.27
C VAL A 431 -6.91 -21.85 -28.66
N ASN A 432 -7.71 -22.69 -29.30
CA ASN A 432 -9.06 -22.31 -29.70
C ASN A 432 -9.96 -22.06 -28.47
N HIS A 433 -9.77 -22.82 -27.38
CA HIS A 433 -10.46 -22.59 -26.11
C HIS A 433 -9.96 -21.28 -25.46
N ALA A 434 -8.66 -21.00 -25.53
CA ALA A 434 -8.11 -19.72 -25.03
C ALA A 434 -8.70 -18.51 -25.78
N ILE A 435 -8.84 -18.59 -27.11
CA ILE A 435 -9.47 -17.55 -27.94
C ILE A 435 -10.95 -17.38 -27.57
N ASN A 436 -11.68 -18.47 -27.43
CA ASN A 436 -13.11 -18.43 -27.07
C ASN A 436 -13.31 -17.87 -25.67
N PHE A 437 -12.49 -18.29 -24.71
CA PHE A 437 -12.50 -17.75 -23.35
C PHE A 437 -12.19 -16.25 -23.34
N TYR A 438 -11.16 -15.82 -24.05
CA TYR A 438 -10.81 -14.40 -24.18
C TYR A 438 -11.98 -13.58 -24.72
N ARG A 439 -12.62 -14.02 -25.82
CA ARG A 439 -13.74 -13.32 -26.45
C ARG A 439 -15.01 -13.28 -25.61
N SER A 440 -15.31 -14.36 -24.90
CA SER A 440 -16.55 -14.49 -24.14
C SER A 440 -16.45 -13.82 -22.77
N THR A 441 -15.27 -13.75 -22.19
CA THR A 441 -15.06 -13.33 -20.80
C THR A 441 -14.11 -12.13 -20.71
N ALA A 442 -12.82 -12.34 -20.93
CA ALA A 442 -11.79 -11.34 -20.65
C ALA A 442 -11.89 -10.06 -21.52
N MET A 443 -12.35 -10.18 -22.78
CA MET A 443 -12.52 -9.05 -23.68
C MET A 443 -13.72 -8.17 -23.31
N ARG A 444 -14.72 -8.75 -22.65
CA ARG A 444 -15.97 -8.07 -22.26
C ARG A 444 -15.93 -7.55 -20.83
N ASP A 445 -14.92 -7.91 -20.06
CA ASP A 445 -14.76 -7.45 -18.70
C ASP A 445 -14.18 -6.02 -18.68
N PRO A 446 -14.92 -5.02 -18.15
CA PRO A 446 -14.45 -3.64 -18.11
C PRO A 446 -13.23 -3.45 -17.19
N GLU A 447 -12.95 -4.40 -16.28
CA GLU A 447 -11.77 -4.39 -15.42
C GLU A 447 -10.54 -5.07 -16.08
N SER A 448 -10.69 -5.62 -17.29
CA SER A 448 -9.60 -6.22 -18.04
C SER A 448 -8.62 -5.14 -18.52
N ASN A 449 -7.34 -5.33 -18.21
CA ASN A 449 -6.28 -4.38 -18.59
C ASN A 449 -5.54 -4.80 -19.87
N SER A 450 -4.69 -3.88 -20.39
CA SER A 450 -3.88 -4.11 -21.59
C SER A 450 -2.99 -5.36 -21.51
N TYR A 451 -2.59 -5.77 -20.29
CA TYR A 451 -1.75 -6.95 -20.08
C TYR A 451 -2.43 -8.26 -20.47
N VAL A 452 -3.76 -8.39 -20.24
CA VAL A 452 -4.54 -9.56 -20.69
C VAL A 452 -4.58 -9.61 -22.22
N HIS A 453 -4.83 -8.45 -22.84
CA HIS A 453 -4.88 -8.34 -24.32
C HIS A 453 -3.51 -8.67 -24.93
N ALA A 454 -2.42 -8.12 -24.39
CA ALA A 454 -1.06 -8.43 -24.82
C ALA A 454 -0.72 -9.91 -24.65
N THR A 455 -1.18 -10.55 -23.59
CA THR A 455 -0.92 -11.98 -23.32
C THR A 455 -1.50 -12.87 -24.41
N ILE A 456 -2.78 -12.73 -24.76
CA ILE A 456 -3.39 -13.57 -25.81
C ILE A 456 -2.74 -13.32 -27.17
N LEU A 457 -2.40 -12.07 -27.50
CA LEU A 457 -1.70 -11.73 -28.74
C LEU A 457 -0.30 -12.35 -28.79
N CYS A 458 0.44 -12.31 -27.67
CA CYS A 458 1.76 -12.94 -27.55
C CYS A 458 1.67 -14.47 -27.73
N ILE A 459 0.69 -15.11 -27.13
CA ILE A 459 0.45 -16.56 -27.30
C ILE A 459 0.22 -16.91 -28.77
N LEU A 460 -0.63 -16.17 -29.47
CA LEU A 460 -0.94 -16.41 -30.87
C LEU A 460 0.26 -16.20 -31.81
N VAL A 461 1.03 -15.14 -31.53
CA VAL A 461 2.25 -14.86 -32.29
C VAL A 461 3.30 -15.94 -32.10
N ARG A 462 3.52 -16.40 -30.85
CA ARG A 462 4.45 -17.51 -30.55
C ARG A 462 4.07 -18.81 -31.24
N GLN A 463 2.79 -19.06 -31.45
CA GLN A 463 2.29 -20.24 -32.18
C GLN A 463 2.22 -20.04 -33.69
N GLY A 464 2.71 -18.94 -34.21
CA GLY A 464 2.67 -18.64 -35.64
C GLY A 464 1.29 -18.27 -36.20
N ARG A 465 0.26 -18.12 -35.35
CA ARG A 465 -1.11 -17.75 -35.75
C ARG A 465 -1.25 -16.22 -35.94
N ASN A 466 -0.34 -15.63 -36.69
CA ASN A 466 -0.17 -14.17 -36.79
C ASN A 466 -1.39 -13.44 -37.37
N LEU A 467 -2.08 -14.00 -38.36
CA LEU A 467 -3.32 -13.44 -38.91
C LEU A 467 -4.48 -13.49 -37.91
N MET A 468 -4.51 -14.52 -37.04
CA MET A 468 -5.49 -14.58 -35.97
C MET A 468 -5.22 -13.53 -34.90
N ALA A 469 -3.95 -13.30 -34.54
CA ALA A 469 -3.55 -12.21 -33.64
C ALA A 469 -3.99 -10.83 -34.18
N LEU A 470 -3.78 -10.57 -35.49
CA LEU A 470 -4.26 -9.35 -36.15
C LEU A 470 -5.79 -9.22 -36.07
N ARG A 471 -6.52 -10.31 -36.30
CA ARG A 471 -7.99 -10.32 -36.22
C ARG A 471 -8.46 -9.98 -34.81
N ILE A 472 -7.89 -10.62 -33.78
CA ILE A 472 -8.23 -10.37 -32.38
C ILE A 472 -7.90 -8.94 -31.96
N LEU A 473 -6.76 -8.39 -32.39
CA LEU A 473 -6.42 -7.00 -32.13
C LEU A 473 -7.47 -6.06 -32.74
N ARG A 474 -7.89 -6.29 -34.01
CA ARG A 474 -8.95 -5.49 -34.65
C ARG A 474 -10.32 -5.64 -33.98
N GLU A 475 -10.65 -6.82 -33.46
CA GLU A 475 -11.85 -7.05 -32.65
C GLU A 475 -11.77 -6.24 -31.34
N ALA A 476 -10.65 -6.29 -30.61
CA ALA A 476 -10.45 -5.54 -29.37
C ALA A 476 -10.51 -4.01 -29.57
N VAL A 477 -10.01 -3.50 -30.71
CA VAL A 477 -10.16 -2.08 -31.09
C VAL A 477 -11.63 -1.71 -31.30
N ARG A 478 -12.43 -2.57 -31.94
CA ARG A 478 -13.87 -2.33 -32.17
C ARG A 478 -14.69 -2.32 -30.89
N GLU A 479 -14.29 -3.15 -29.92
CA GLU A 479 -14.92 -3.25 -28.61
C GLU A 479 -14.40 -2.17 -27.62
N ASN A 480 -13.57 -1.22 -28.08
CA ASN A 480 -12.96 -0.16 -27.26
C ASN A 480 -12.19 -0.68 -26.03
N CYS A 481 -11.53 -1.84 -26.16
CA CYS A 481 -10.69 -2.37 -25.09
C CYS A 481 -9.48 -1.44 -24.82
N ALA A 482 -9.00 -1.45 -23.57
CA ALA A 482 -7.80 -0.70 -23.15
C ALA A 482 -6.52 -1.34 -23.74
N LEU A 483 -6.18 -1.01 -24.97
CA LEU A 483 -4.97 -1.47 -25.66
C LEU A 483 -3.81 -0.49 -25.43
N ASP A 484 -2.60 -1.03 -25.37
CA ASP A 484 -1.36 -0.25 -25.28
C ASP A 484 -0.42 -0.50 -26.47
N ALA A 485 0.69 0.22 -26.51
CA ALA A 485 1.71 0.06 -27.54
C ALA A 485 2.30 -1.36 -27.59
N VAL A 486 2.30 -2.11 -26.47
CA VAL A 486 2.81 -3.48 -26.40
C VAL A 486 1.92 -4.44 -27.20
N CYS A 487 0.60 -4.25 -27.17
CA CYS A 487 -0.36 -5.04 -27.97
C CYS A 487 -0.06 -4.90 -29.47
N TYR A 488 0.09 -3.67 -29.96
CA TYR A 488 0.42 -3.41 -31.36
C TYR A 488 1.79 -3.92 -31.74
N THR A 489 2.82 -3.64 -30.91
CA THR A 489 4.20 -4.08 -31.15
C THR A 489 4.32 -5.60 -31.26
N THR A 490 3.57 -6.32 -30.41
CA THR A 490 3.52 -7.79 -30.43
C THR A 490 2.97 -8.31 -31.75
N VAL A 491 1.86 -7.74 -32.25
CA VAL A 491 1.27 -8.17 -33.53
C VAL A 491 2.14 -7.76 -34.71
N LEU A 492 2.74 -6.54 -34.70
CA LEU A 492 3.71 -6.10 -35.69
C LEU A 492 4.88 -7.08 -35.84
N HIS A 493 5.44 -7.51 -34.68
CA HIS A 493 6.50 -8.51 -34.64
C HIS A 493 6.06 -9.84 -35.30
N GLY A 494 4.85 -10.32 -34.98
CA GLY A 494 4.28 -11.53 -35.57
C GLY A 494 4.06 -11.40 -37.09
N LEU A 495 3.56 -10.26 -37.57
CA LEU A 495 3.34 -10.03 -39.02
C LEU A 495 4.67 -10.03 -39.80
N PHE A 496 5.72 -9.41 -39.26
CA PHE A 496 7.05 -9.46 -39.88
C PHE A 496 7.66 -10.86 -39.85
N GLN A 497 7.42 -11.67 -38.83
CA GLN A 497 7.81 -13.08 -38.81
C GLN A 497 7.12 -13.87 -39.93
N ALA A 498 5.84 -13.58 -40.18
CA ALA A 498 5.05 -14.19 -41.25
C ALA A 498 5.33 -13.59 -42.64
N ARG A 499 6.25 -12.64 -42.76
CA ARG A 499 6.58 -11.89 -44.01
C ARG A 499 5.40 -11.08 -44.58
N LEU A 500 4.43 -10.72 -43.75
CA LEU A 500 3.25 -9.91 -44.11
C LEU A 500 3.55 -8.43 -43.91
N VAL A 501 4.49 -7.90 -44.70
CA VAL A 501 5.05 -6.56 -44.53
C VAL A 501 4.01 -5.47 -44.74
N GLU A 502 3.17 -5.58 -45.78
CA GLU A 502 2.12 -4.60 -46.07
C GLU A 502 1.11 -4.48 -44.93
N GLU A 503 0.69 -5.61 -44.34
CA GLU A 503 -0.22 -5.60 -43.19
C GLU A 503 0.44 -5.00 -41.95
N ALA A 504 1.74 -5.21 -41.76
CA ALA A 504 2.49 -4.60 -40.67
C ALA A 504 2.56 -3.07 -40.84
N CYS A 505 2.86 -2.56 -42.05
CA CYS A 505 2.87 -1.12 -42.30
C CYS A 505 1.48 -0.50 -42.09
N ARG A 506 0.40 -1.13 -42.61
CA ARG A 506 -0.97 -0.67 -42.36
C ARG A 506 -1.33 -0.62 -40.87
N LEU A 507 -0.92 -1.64 -40.11
CA LEU A 507 -1.17 -1.69 -38.67
C LEU A 507 -0.41 -0.59 -37.91
N PHE A 508 0.82 -0.31 -38.33
CA PHE A 508 1.62 0.77 -37.76
C PHE A 508 1.00 2.15 -38.05
N ASP A 509 0.51 2.38 -39.26
CA ASP A 509 -0.22 3.61 -39.61
C ASP A 509 -1.53 3.73 -38.81
N GLN A 510 -2.26 2.64 -38.63
CA GLN A 510 -3.46 2.62 -37.80
C GLN A 510 -3.15 2.97 -36.35
N MET A 511 -2.05 2.45 -35.76
CA MET A 511 -1.60 2.78 -34.41
C MET A 511 -1.37 4.29 -34.24
N LYS A 512 -0.73 4.94 -35.24
CA LYS A 512 -0.50 6.39 -35.26
C LYS A 512 -1.80 7.19 -35.38
N GLN A 513 -2.71 6.77 -36.28
CA GLN A 513 -4.03 7.43 -36.43
C GLN A 513 -4.86 7.40 -35.17
N LEU A 514 -4.71 6.37 -34.33
CA LEU A 514 -5.35 6.26 -33.03
C LEU A 514 -4.65 7.10 -31.94
N GLY A 515 -3.62 7.87 -32.28
CA GLY A 515 -2.88 8.73 -31.34
C GLY A 515 -2.02 7.96 -30.34
N MET A 516 -1.74 6.69 -30.58
CA MET A 516 -0.89 5.90 -29.69
C MET A 516 0.58 6.26 -29.93
N ALA A 517 1.27 6.69 -28.87
CA ALA A 517 2.70 7.01 -28.94
C ALA A 517 3.52 5.75 -29.25
N SER A 518 4.22 5.77 -30.39
CA SER A 518 5.20 4.74 -30.73
C SER A 518 6.46 4.94 -29.89
N ASN A 519 6.89 3.90 -29.19
CA ASN A 519 8.12 3.91 -28.40
C ASN A 519 9.29 3.32 -29.19
N THR A 520 10.52 3.44 -28.68
CA THR A 520 11.75 2.90 -29.31
C THR A 520 11.61 1.40 -29.63
N CYS A 521 10.90 0.62 -28.80
CA CYS A 521 10.67 -0.80 -29.03
C CYS A 521 9.82 -1.04 -30.30
N THR A 522 8.77 -0.24 -30.53
CA THR A 522 7.92 -0.31 -31.72
C THR A 522 8.73 0.01 -32.98
N TYR A 523 9.53 1.09 -32.96
CA TYR A 523 10.42 1.44 -34.04
C TYR A 523 11.47 0.37 -34.30
N ASN A 524 12.03 -0.25 -33.27
CA ASN A 524 12.98 -1.38 -33.42
C ASN A 524 12.36 -2.59 -34.13
N VAL A 525 11.10 -2.92 -33.84
CA VAL A 525 10.38 -4.00 -34.52
C VAL A 525 10.16 -3.66 -35.99
N MET A 526 9.74 -2.42 -36.28
CA MET A 526 9.56 -1.92 -37.64
C MET A 526 10.88 -1.92 -38.42
N LEU A 527 11.96 -1.34 -37.88
CA LEU A 527 13.29 -1.33 -38.46
C LEU A 527 13.80 -2.74 -38.78
N ARG A 528 13.72 -3.65 -37.79
CA ARG A 528 14.14 -5.04 -37.99
C ARG A 528 13.34 -5.73 -39.10
N GLY A 529 12.04 -5.45 -39.16
CA GLY A 529 11.14 -5.99 -40.18
C GLY A 529 11.49 -5.48 -41.57
N LEU A 530 11.56 -4.16 -41.78
CA LEU A 530 11.86 -3.51 -43.05
C LEU A 530 13.29 -3.78 -43.53
N CYS A 531 14.27 -3.83 -42.63
CA CYS A 531 15.65 -4.22 -43.00
C CYS A 531 15.75 -5.65 -43.58
N ARG A 532 14.85 -6.57 -43.24
CA ARG A 532 14.77 -7.92 -43.80
C ARG A 532 14.22 -7.94 -45.21
N THR A 533 13.39 -6.99 -45.59
CA THR A 533 12.84 -6.85 -46.97
C THR A 533 13.80 -6.19 -47.94
N ARG A 534 14.89 -5.60 -47.46
CA ARG A 534 15.89 -4.84 -48.22
C ARG A 534 15.32 -3.58 -48.92
N ASP A 535 14.23 -3.04 -48.42
CA ASP A 535 13.67 -1.78 -48.93
C ASP A 535 14.35 -0.58 -48.25
N ILE A 536 15.29 0.03 -48.97
CA ILE A 536 16.07 1.15 -48.47
C ILE A 536 15.20 2.40 -48.30
N CYS A 537 14.20 2.60 -49.16
CA CYS A 537 13.32 3.76 -49.10
C CYS A 537 12.46 3.72 -47.84
N ALA A 538 11.84 2.57 -47.54
CA ALA A 538 11.02 2.39 -46.37
C ALA A 538 11.82 2.55 -45.05
N VAL A 539 13.06 2.04 -45.01
CA VAL A 539 13.95 2.21 -43.84
C VAL A 539 14.31 3.67 -43.64
N LYS A 540 14.64 4.43 -44.70
CA LYS A 540 14.95 5.86 -44.60
C LYS A 540 13.74 6.67 -44.14
N GLN A 541 12.56 6.41 -44.67
CA GLN A 541 11.32 7.08 -44.23
C GLN A 541 11.05 6.83 -42.76
N LEU A 542 11.23 5.59 -42.27
CA LEU A 542 11.02 5.25 -40.89
C LEU A 542 12.03 5.95 -39.94
N LEU A 543 13.30 6.08 -40.34
CA LEU A 543 14.30 6.81 -39.58
C LEU A 543 13.97 8.30 -39.49
N THR A 544 13.58 8.93 -40.61
CA THR A 544 13.15 10.34 -40.61
C THR A 544 11.90 10.54 -39.73
N GLU A 545 10.98 9.58 -39.76
CA GLU A 545 9.80 9.61 -38.90
C GLU A 545 10.15 9.48 -37.40
N MET A 546 11.13 8.62 -37.09
CA MET A 546 11.62 8.44 -35.72
C MET A 546 12.25 9.72 -35.15
N GLU A 547 13.04 10.45 -35.99
CA GLU A 547 13.60 11.75 -35.66
C GLU A 547 12.51 12.81 -35.45
N LEU A 548 11.50 12.87 -36.32
CA LEU A 548 10.37 13.80 -36.21
C LEU A 548 9.51 13.53 -34.96
N ALA A 549 9.46 12.28 -34.52
CA ALA A 549 8.74 11.86 -33.33
C ALA A 549 9.56 12.06 -32.04
N ASP A 550 10.77 12.63 -32.11
CA ASP A 550 11.70 12.83 -30.99
C ASP A 550 12.01 11.54 -30.22
N VAL A 551 12.09 10.42 -30.93
CA VAL A 551 12.41 9.11 -30.38
C VAL A 551 13.88 8.79 -30.63
N GLU A 552 14.66 8.76 -29.55
CA GLU A 552 16.09 8.45 -29.62
C GLU A 552 16.36 7.00 -30.08
N MET A 553 17.34 6.82 -30.93
CA MET A 553 17.83 5.50 -31.34
C MET A 553 18.63 4.85 -30.20
N ASP A 554 18.28 3.63 -29.85
CA ASP A 554 19.04 2.82 -28.92
C ASP A 554 20.13 1.97 -29.60
N SER A 555 20.93 1.27 -28.82
CA SER A 555 21.98 0.38 -29.36
C SER A 555 21.43 -0.71 -30.30
N ILE A 556 20.18 -1.13 -30.14
CA ILE A 556 19.53 -2.15 -30.97
C ILE A 556 19.17 -1.54 -32.33
N SER A 557 18.61 -0.33 -32.36
CA SER A 557 18.28 0.43 -33.55
C SER A 557 19.53 0.62 -34.42
N PHE A 558 20.60 1.20 -33.80
CA PHE A 558 21.87 1.45 -34.50
C PHE A 558 22.46 0.17 -35.11
N ASN A 559 22.60 -0.90 -34.30
CA ASN A 559 23.13 -2.17 -34.80
C ASN A 559 22.28 -2.78 -35.91
N THR A 560 20.95 -2.65 -35.85
CA THR A 560 20.03 -3.17 -36.88
C THR A 560 20.24 -2.44 -38.20
N VAL A 561 20.29 -1.10 -38.16
CA VAL A 561 20.49 -0.26 -39.38
C VAL A 561 21.90 -0.45 -39.95
N VAL A 562 22.94 -0.47 -39.11
CA VAL A 562 24.32 -0.71 -39.56
C VAL A 562 24.47 -2.05 -40.26
N VAL A 563 23.95 -3.14 -39.69
CA VAL A 563 23.98 -4.47 -40.32
C VAL A 563 23.21 -4.46 -41.66
N PHE A 564 22.11 -3.76 -41.74
CA PHE A 564 21.34 -3.61 -42.97
C PHE A 564 22.12 -2.84 -44.04
N LEU A 565 22.75 -1.69 -43.70
CA LEU A 565 23.55 -0.88 -44.64
C LEU A 565 24.75 -1.66 -45.18
N ILE A 566 25.46 -2.41 -44.31
CA ILE A 566 26.55 -3.30 -44.74
C ILE A 566 26.07 -4.34 -45.76
N LYS A 567 24.95 -5.02 -45.46
CA LYS A 567 24.36 -6.02 -46.37
C LYS A 567 23.83 -5.44 -47.68
N SER A 568 23.47 -4.16 -47.69
CA SER A 568 23.02 -3.41 -48.85
C SER A 568 24.19 -2.76 -49.62
N ARG A 569 25.44 -3.02 -49.24
CA ARG A 569 26.70 -2.46 -49.80
C ARG A 569 26.81 -0.92 -49.68
N LEU A 570 26.10 -0.30 -48.76
CA LEU A 570 26.16 1.14 -48.49
C LEU A 570 27.17 1.41 -47.36
N ILE A 571 28.45 1.19 -47.65
CA ILE A 571 29.52 1.14 -46.63
C ILE A 571 29.76 2.52 -46.01
N ASP A 572 29.72 3.60 -46.80
CA ASP A 572 29.93 4.97 -46.31
C ASP A 572 28.85 5.39 -45.30
N SER A 573 27.58 5.04 -45.60
CA SER A 573 26.46 5.31 -44.71
C SER A 573 26.55 4.47 -43.43
N ALA A 574 27.04 3.23 -43.51
CA ALA A 574 27.26 2.40 -42.34
C ALA A 574 28.35 2.96 -41.44
N ALA A 575 29.45 3.47 -42.04
CA ALA A 575 30.55 4.12 -41.29
C ALA A 575 30.10 5.43 -40.62
N ALA A 576 29.23 6.20 -41.26
CA ALA A 576 28.66 7.42 -40.64
C ALA A 576 27.79 7.08 -39.42
N MET A 577 26.92 6.08 -39.56
CA MET A 577 26.03 5.64 -38.47
C MET A 577 26.81 5.06 -37.27
N ILE A 578 27.92 4.38 -37.51
CA ILE A 578 28.77 3.86 -36.42
C ILE A 578 29.47 5.01 -35.68
N ARG A 579 29.96 6.03 -36.42
CA ARG A 579 30.56 7.20 -35.79
C ARG A 579 29.55 7.90 -34.87
N GLU A 580 28.33 8.03 -35.31
CA GLU A 580 27.24 8.60 -34.53
C GLU A 580 26.95 7.76 -33.27
N MET A 581 26.85 6.43 -33.44
CA MET A 581 26.69 5.50 -32.31
C MET A 581 27.80 5.63 -31.28
N LEU A 582 29.06 5.73 -31.73
CA LEU A 582 30.23 5.89 -30.86
C LEU A 582 30.26 7.26 -30.18
N ASN A 583 29.86 8.33 -30.88
CA ASN A 583 29.74 9.69 -30.29
C ASN A 583 28.71 9.75 -29.19
N LEU A 584 27.64 8.94 -29.27
CA LEU A 584 26.63 8.77 -28.24
C LEU A 584 27.08 7.81 -27.12
N GLY A 585 28.34 7.36 -27.12
CA GLY A 585 28.89 6.47 -26.07
C GLY A 585 28.41 5.02 -26.17
N MET A 586 27.73 4.62 -27.24
CA MET A 586 27.22 3.26 -27.44
C MET A 586 28.26 2.38 -28.14
N LYS A 587 28.36 1.12 -27.74
CA LYS A 587 29.29 0.14 -28.33
C LYS A 587 28.58 -0.73 -29.39
N PRO A 588 29.19 -0.95 -30.57
CA PRO A 588 28.62 -1.87 -31.54
C PRO A 588 28.64 -3.32 -31.02
N SER A 589 27.64 -4.12 -31.41
CA SER A 589 27.58 -5.53 -31.03
C SER A 589 28.72 -6.35 -31.69
N ALA A 590 29.11 -7.44 -31.05
CA ALA A 590 30.15 -8.35 -31.56
C ALA A 590 29.85 -8.78 -33.04
N LYS A 591 28.59 -9.02 -33.36
CA LYS A 591 28.14 -9.36 -34.71
C LYS A 591 28.32 -8.22 -35.69
N THR A 592 28.01 -6.99 -35.28
CA THR A 592 28.21 -5.80 -36.11
C THR A 592 29.69 -5.55 -36.38
N SER A 593 30.53 -5.66 -35.31
CA SER A 593 31.98 -5.52 -35.43
C SER A 593 32.61 -6.58 -36.35
N SER A 594 32.19 -7.84 -36.27
CA SER A 594 32.63 -8.94 -37.13
C SER A 594 32.25 -8.69 -38.60
N LEU A 595 31.05 -8.24 -38.91
CA LEU A 595 30.61 -7.92 -40.27
C LEU A 595 31.36 -6.74 -40.85
N LEU A 596 31.69 -5.74 -40.06
CA LEU A 596 32.50 -4.61 -40.44
C LEU A 596 33.93 -5.02 -40.83
N SER A 597 34.58 -5.83 -40.02
CA SER A 597 35.93 -6.33 -40.29
C SER A 597 36.00 -7.17 -41.57
N GLN A 598 34.94 -7.91 -41.87
CA GLN A 598 34.84 -8.71 -43.12
C GLN A 598 34.54 -7.87 -44.38
N SER A 599 33.75 -6.79 -44.23
CA SER A 599 33.24 -6.05 -45.40
C SER A 599 34.12 -4.87 -45.79
N VAL A 600 34.91 -4.29 -44.93
CA VAL A 600 35.63 -3.03 -45.16
C VAL A 600 37.15 -3.23 -45.28
N GLY A 601 37.72 -4.40 -44.93
CA GLY A 601 39.15 -4.63 -44.99
C GLY A 601 40.00 -3.68 -44.14
N TYR A 602 39.35 -2.80 -43.38
CA TYR A 602 39.99 -1.85 -42.47
C TYR A 602 40.01 -2.46 -41.08
N LYS A 603 41.22 -2.62 -40.52
CA LYS A 603 41.41 -2.69 -39.07
C LYS A 603 40.90 -1.36 -38.47
N PHE A 604 39.71 -1.34 -37.92
CA PHE A 604 39.35 -0.32 -36.95
C PHE A 604 40.23 -0.62 -35.72
N VAL A 605 41.36 0.05 -35.65
CA VAL A 605 42.14 0.13 -34.39
C VAL A 605 41.29 0.98 -33.46
N LEU A 606 40.57 0.30 -32.57
CA LEU A 606 40.15 0.91 -31.34
C LEU A 606 41.44 1.22 -30.56
N GLU A 607 41.87 2.46 -30.54
CA GLU A 607 42.87 2.91 -29.59
C GLU A 607 42.25 2.74 -28.19
N ASP A 608 42.62 1.64 -27.57
CA ASP A 608 42.36 1.37 -26.15
C ASP A 608 43.13 2.37 -25.31
N ASN A 609 42.43 3.36 -24.79
CA ASN A 609 42.78 3.97 -23.53
C ASN A 609 41.81 3.45 -22.47
N THR A 610 41.99 2.23 -22.03
CA THR A 610 41.81 1.74 -20.64
C THR A 610 42.01 0.23 -20.60
N THR A 611 43.11 -0.17 -20.00
CA THR A 611 43.39 -1.51 -19.49
C THR A 611 42.32 -1.95 -18.51
N THR A 612 41.57 -3.02 -18.84
CA THR A 612 41.06 -3.97 -17.86
C THR A 612 40.80 -5.32 -18.53
N THR A 613 41.32 -6.33 -17.91
CA THR A 613 41.38 -7.76 -18.22
C THR A 613 40.05 -8.37 -18.64
N VAL A 614 40.09 -9.12 -19.75
CA VAL A 614 39.02 -9.98 -20.26
C VAL A 614 39.18 -11.35 -19.61
N GLU A 615 38.21 -11.77 -18.83
CA GLU A 615 37.95 -13.19 -18.57
C GLU A 615 36.93 -13.69 -19.58
N SER A 616 37.35 -14.76 -20.28
CA SER A 616 36.55 -15.49 -21.25
C SER A 616 35.64 -16.48 -20.55
N ASP A 617 34.35 -16.37 -20.70
CA ASP A 617 33.45 -17.53 -20.55
C ASP A 617 32.51 -17.60 -21.76
N GLY A 618 32.74 -18.67 -22.50
CA GLY A 618 31.87 -19.08 -23.59
C GLY A 618 30.73 -19.94 -23.10
N SER A 619 29.53 -19.60 -23.51
CA SER A 619 28.49 -20.59 -23.83
C SER A 619 27.39 -19.93 -24.67
N ASP A 620 27.35 -20.38 -25.93
CA ASP A 620 26.21 -20.21 -26.84
C ASP A 620 24.96 -20.85 -26.25
N SER A 621 23.88 -20.09 -26.15
CA SER A 621 22.54 -20.62 -26.37
C SER A 621 21.58 -19.49 -26.76
N SER A 622 21.23 -19.52 -28.03
CA SER A 622 20.22 -18.74 -28.67
C SER A 622 18.84 -18.99 -28.10
N SER A 623 18.34 -18.07 -27.28
CA SER A 623 16.91 -17.83 -27.09
C SER A 623 16.69 -16.56 -26.24
N ASP A 624 17.06 -15.39 -26.78
CA ASP A 624 16.67 -14.12 -26.17
C ASP A 624 15.23 -13.77 -26.54
N LEU A 625 14.34 -14.26 -25.71
CA LEU A 625 12.97 -13.80 -25.58
C LEU A 625 12.97 -12.50 -24.79
N LEU A 626 12.62 -11.41 -25.46
CA LEU A 626 12.26 -10.14 -24.83
C LEU A 626 11.15 -10.35 -23.79
N VAL A 627 11.53 -10.52 -22.54
CA VAL A 627 10.66 -10.30 -21.40
C VAL A 627 10.86 -8.84 -21.00
N CYS A 628 9.96 -7.95 -21.44
CA CYS A 628 9.81 -6.66 -20.79
C CYS A 628 9.27 -6.92 -19.39
N SER A 629 10.15 -7.02 -18.41
CA SER A 629 9.80 -6.93 -17.00
C SER A 629 9.49 -5.47 -16.72
N ALA A 630 8.19 -5.14 -16.59
CA ALA A 630 7.78 -3.95 -15.90
C ALA A 630 8.02 -4.18 -14.41
N SER A 631 8.92 -3.42 -13.82
CA SER A 631 9.12 -3.22 -12.38
C SER A 631 7.95 -2.44 -11.78
#